data_878ba5330bd4b23083dfa6bac017eeaa
#
_entry.id   878ba5330bd4b23083dfa6bac017eeaa
#
_cell.length_a   1.000
_cell.length_b   1.000
_cell.length_c   1.000
_cell.angle_alpha   90.00
_cell.angle_beta   90.00
_cell.angle_gamma   90.00
#
_symmetry.space_group_name_H-M   'P 1'
#
loop_
_entity.id
_entity.type
_entity.pdbx_description
1 polymer ?
#
loop_
_entity_poly.entity_id
_entity_poly.type
_entity_poly.pdbx_seq_one_letter_code
_entity_poly.pdbx_strand_id
1 'polypeptide(L)'
;MKIHIKNGRVIDPKNNIDAKQDVFIAAGKIAGIGKAPEGFTANQTIDASNLIVCPGLVDLSARLREPGFEHKATLESEMQAAIAGGVTSLACPPDTDPVLDEPGLVEMLKHRAKQLNQAHVYPLGALTHQLAGKEITEMCELNEAGCVGFSQADIAIKDTQVLWRAMQYAATFGFTVWLRPEEPYLAKDGVAHDGEVAARLGLKGIPSAAETLAIASILRIAQETRSEEHT
;
A
#
# COMPACT_ATOMS: atom_id res chain seq x y z
N MET A 1 25.35 13.67 -3.48
CA MET A 1 25.26 14.45 -2.24
C MET A 1 25.57 13.53 -1.06
N LYS A 2 26.32 14.03 -0.05
CA LYS A 2 26.61 13.30 1.19
C LYS A 2 25.96 14.05 2.36
N ILE A 3 25.17 13.34 3.18
CA ILE A 3 24.43 13.90 4.31
C ILE A 3 24.88 13.22 5.59
N HIS A 4 25.10 14.00 6.63
CA HIS A 4 25.35 13.54 7.99
C HIS A 4 24.20 13.97 8.89
N ILE A 5 23.46 13.00 9.44
CA ILE A 5 22.43 13.24 10.45
C ILE A 5 23.05 12.89 11.81
N LYS A 6 23.21 13.87 12.69
CA LYS A 6 23.90 13.70 13.97
C LYS A 6 22.96 13.81 15.17
N ASN A 7 23.36 13.16 16.26
CA ASN A 7 22.72 13.29 17.58
C ASN A 7 21.29 12.73 17.71
N GLY A 8 20.73 12.10 16.67
CA GLY A 8 19.38 11.56 16.69
C GLY A 8 19.27 10.23 17.43
N ARG A 9 18.07 9.90 17.95
CA ARG A 9 17.73 8.54 18.35
C ARG A 9 17.37 7.76 17.10
N VAL A 10 18.24 6.88 16.65
CA VAL A 10 17.99 6.01 15.49
C VAL A 10 17.15 4.83 15.94
N ILE A 11 15.99 4.65 15.27
CA ILE A 11 15.10 3.49 15.47
C ILE A 11 15.00 2.76 14.15
N ASP A 12 15.55 1.56 14.07
CA ASP A 12 15.48 0.66 12.90
C ASP A 12 15.18 -0.77 13.38
N PRO A 13 13.91 -1.17 13.42
CA PRO A 13 13.51 -2.49 13.91
C PRO A 13 14.12 -3.64 13.11
N LYS A 14 14.30 -3.47 11.79
CA LYS A 14 14.87 -4.50 10.92
C LYS A 14 16.30 -4.87 11.32
N ASN A 15 17.08 -3.89 11.77
CA ASN A 15 18.46 -4.07 12.18
C ASN A 15 18.62 -4.09 13.72
N ASN A 16 17.53 -4.15 14.48
CA ASN A 16 17.52 -4.12 15.96
C ASN A 16 18.26 -2.92 16.54
N ILE A 17 18.11 -1.73 15.93
CA ILE A 17 18.73 -0.51 16.39
C ILE A 17 17.68 0.34 17.13
N ASP A 18 17.97 0.70 18.37
CA ASP A 18 17.30 1.76 19.13
C ASP A 18 18.33 2.43 20.03
N ALA A 19 19.04 3.41 19.46
CA ALA A 19 20.13 4.08 20.16
C ALA A 19 20.38 5.48 19.60
N LYS A 20 20.99 6.35 20.43
CA LYS A 20 21.50 7.64 19.96
C LYS A 20 22.75 7.43 19.11
N GLN A 21 22.60 7.61 17.81
CA GLN A 21 23.66 7.38 16.82
C GLN A 21 23.57 8.37 15.66
N ASP A 22 24.67 8.50 14.95
CA ASP A 22 24.74 9.28 13.73
C ASP A 22 24.42 8.43 12.52
N VAL A 23 23.82 9.01 11.48
CA VAL A 23 23.53 8.36 10.20
C VAL A 23 24.26 9.09 9.07
N PHE A 24 24.97 8.33 8.25
CA PHE A 24 25.74 8.83 7.11
C PHE A 24 25.12 8.34 5.80
N ILE A 25 24.74 9.26 4.92
CA ILE A 25 24.11 8.97 3.65
C ILE A 25 25.04 9.43 2.52
N ALA A 26 25.25 8.59 1.53
CA ALA A 26 25.97 8.90 0.30
C ALA A 26 25.32 8.22 -0.90
N ALA A 27 25.25 8.93 -2.03
CA ALA A 27 24.67 8.44 -3.27
C ALA A 27 23.25 7.82 -3.10
N GLY A 28 22.41 8.42 -2.25
CA GLY A 28 21.05 7.95 -1.99
C GLY A 28 20.93 6.68 -1.14
N LYS A 29 22.01 6.25 -0.50
CA LYS A 29 22.05 5.04 0.35
C LYS A 29 22.63 5.34 1.72
N ILE A 30 22.23 4.57 2.73
CA ILE A 30 22.86 4.57 4.05
C ILE A 30 24.28 4.02 3.86
N ALA A 31 25.27 4.87 4.10
CA ALA A 31 26.69 4.52 4.02
C ALA A 31 27.29 4.06 5.36
N GLY A 32 26.66 4.46 6.47
CA GLY A 32 27.07 4.04 7.82
C GLY A 32 26.09 4.50 8.87
N ILE A 33 26.03 3.77 9.99
CA ILE A 33 25.27 4.12 11.20
C ILE A 33 26.24 4.03 12.38
N GLY A 34 26.24 5.03 13.24
CA GLY A 34 27.11 5.17 14.43
C GLY A 34 28.51 5.60 14.07
N LYS A 35 29.17 5.00 13.08
CA LYS A 35 30.55 5.34 12.67
C LYS A 35 30.59 5.86 11.24
N ALA A 36 31.28 6.98 11.06
CA ALA A 36 31.50 7.54 9.72
C ALA A 36 32.33 6.57 8.86
N PRO A 37 31.95 6.37 7.57
CA PRO A 37 32.82 5.70 6.62
C PRO A 37 34.16 6.44 6.45
N GLU A 38 35.21 5.68 6.11
CA GLU A 38 36.53 6.27 5.85
C GLU A 38 36.47 7.30 4.72
N GLY A 39 37.08 8.46 4.92
CA GLY A 39 37.08 9.56 3.96
C GLY A 39 35.68 10.23 3.76
N PHE A 40 34.74 10.04 4.65
CA PHE A 40 33.41 10.67 4.53
C PHE A 40 33.50 12.15 4.93
N THR A 41 33.19 13.02 3.98
CA THR A 41 33.00 14.46 4.22
C THR A 41 31.59 14.83 3.80
N ALA A 42 30.79 15.32 4.76
CA ALA A 42 29.40 15.70 4.52
C ALA A 42 29.29 16.99 3.67
N ASN A 43 28.39 17.01 2.71
CA ASN A 43 27.96 18.23 2.02
C ASN A 43 26.89 18.99 2.86
N GLN A 44 26.11 18.23 3.62
CA GLN A 44 25.06 18.75 4.50
C GLN A 44 25.06 18.01 5.83
N THR A 45 24.91 18.75 6.93
CA THR A 45 24.75 18.17 8.26
C THR A 45 23.41 18.60 8.84
N ILE A 46 22.68 17.61 9.35
CA ILE A 46 21.37 17.81 10.01
C ILE A 46 21.56 17.46 11.49
N ASP A 47 21.28 18.40 12.37
CA ASP A 47 21.25 18.14 13.81
C ASP A 47 19.87 17.61 14.21
N ALA A 48 19.82 16.33 14.55
CA ALA A 48 18.63 15.63 15.00
C ALA A 48 18.56 15.49 16.53
N SER A 49 19.18 16.39 17.28
CA SER A 49 19.12 16.40 18.75
C SER A 49 17.66 16.42 19.22
N ASN A 50 17.29 15.47 20.09
CA ASN A 50 15.92 15.24 20.58
C ASN A 50 14.90 14.81 19.52
N LEU A 51 15.35 14.40 18.33
CA LEU A 51 14.51 13.86 17.28
C LEU A 51 14.75 12.35 17.11
N ILE A 52 13.73 11.70 16.53
CA ILE A 52 13.81 10.31 16.11
C ILE A 52 14.23 10.29 14.63
N VAL A 53 15.20 9.44 14.32
CA VAL A 53 15.63 9.13 12.95
C VAL A 53 15.25 7.68 12.66
N CYS A 54 14.34 7.48 11.74
CA CYS A 54 13.85 6.14 11.37
C CYS A 54 13.75 6.01 9.84
N PRO A 55 13.62 4.78 9.32
CA PRO A 55 13.22 4.57 7.93
C PRO A 55 11.94 5.33 7.61
N GLY A 56 11.79 5.78 6.36
CA GLY A 56 10.56 6.42 5.92
C GLY A 56 9.36 5.50 6.09
N LEU A 57 8.21 6.07 6.40
CA LEU A 57 6.97 5.33 6.60
C LEU A 57 6.47 4.73 5.27
N VAL A 58 5.73 3.64 5.38
CA VAL A 58 5.09 2.94 4.25
C VAL A 58 3.58 3.04 4.44
N ASP A 59 2.88 3.54 3.42
CA ASP A 59 1.43 3.49 3.35
C ASP A 59 1.01 2.35 2.41
N LEU A 60 0.27 1.39 2.94
CA LEU A 60 -0.15 0.19 2.20
C LEU A 60 -1.42 0.39 1.35
N SER A 61 -2.07 1.56 1.41
CA SER A 61 -3.32 1.83 0.67
C SER A 61 -3.52 3.31 0.37
N ALA A 62 -2.54 3.92 -0.30
CA ALA A 62 -2.58 5.33 -0.68
C ALA A 62 -3.27 5.52 -2.03
N ARG A 63 -4.43 6.17 -2.05
CA ARG A 63 -5.14 6.53 -3.28
C ARG A 63 -4.58 7.81 -3.87
N LEU A 64 -3.76 7.68 -4.90
CA LEU A 64 -3.08 8.80 -5.56
C LEU A 64 -3.96 9.56 -6.57
N ARG A 65 -5.21 9.09 -6.76
CA ARG A 65 -6.27 9.73 -7.57
C ARG A 65 -5.99 9.89 -9.04
N GLU A 66 -4.83 9.59 -9.52
CA GLU A 66 -4.42 9.64 -10.91
C GLU A 66 -3.94 8.26 -11.37
N PRO A 67 -4.39 7.80 -12.55
CA PRO A 67 -5.27 8.48 -13.52
C PRO A 67 -6.75 8.52 -13.12
N GLY A 68 -7.49 9.49 -13.71
CA GLY A 68 -8.95 9.55 -13.80
C GLY A 68 -9.66 10.37 -12.73
N PHE A 69 -9.04 10.65 -11.59
CA PHE A 69 -9.63 11.43 -10.50
C PHE A 69 -8.82 12.69 -10.16
N GLU A 70 -8.14 13.27 -11.16
CA GLU A 70 -7.28 14.45 -11.01
C GLU A 70 -8.03 15.67 -10.47
N HIS A 71 -9.34 15.71 -10.64
CA HIS A 71 -10.21 16.74 -10.07
C HIS A 71 -10.27 16.69 -8.51
N LYS A 72 -9.89 15.57 -7.91
CA LYS A 72 -9.81 15.40 -6.44
C LYS A 72 -8.39 15.71 -5.94
N ALA A 73 -7.39 15.15 -6.60
CA ALA A 73 -5.98 15.34 -6.31
C ALA A 73 -5.12 14.80 -7.47
N THR A 74 -3.90 15.28 -7.61
CA THR A 74 -2.94 14.79 -8.61
C THR A 74 -1.91 13.88 -7.97
N LEU A 75 -1.26 13.06 -8.77
CA LEU A 75 -0.15 12.21 -8.32
C LEU A 75 0.93 13.05 -7.61
N GLU A 76 1.26 14.22 -8.15
CA GLU A 76 2.24 15.14 -7.59
C GLU A 76 1.83 15.63 -6.19
N SER A 77 0.59 16.12 -6.05
CA SER A 77 0.09 16.66 -4.77
C SER A 77 0.03 15.59 -3.68
N GLU A 78 -0.42 14.38 -4.00
CA GLU A 78 -0.50 13.27 -3.04
C GLU A 78 0.89 12.77 -2.63
N MET A 79 1.81 12.64 -3.58
CA MET A 79 3.20 12.26 -3.27
C MET A 79 3.90 13.33 -2.43
N GLN A 80 3.64 14.60 -2.70
CA GLN A 80 4.19 15.70 -1.89
C GLN A 80 3.63 15.70 -0.47
N ALA A 81 2.32 15.49 -0.32
CA ALA A 81 1.67 15.35 0.98
C ALA A 81 2.22 14.15 1.78
N ALA A 82 2.45 13.02 1.10
CA ALA A 82 3.04 11.84 1.69
C ALA A 82 4.43 12.12 2.28
N ILE A 83 5.32 12.74 1.49
CA ILE A 83 6.67 13.11 1.95
C ILE A 83 6.61 14.09 3.12
N ALA A 84 5.71 15.08 3.07
CA ALA A 84 5.52 16.02 4.16
C ALA A 84 5.09 15.32 5.47
N GLY A 85 4.35 14.19 5.35
CA GLY A 85 3.99 13.32 6.47
C GLY A 85 5.04 12.27 6.85
N GLY A 86 6.20 12.24 6.17
CA GLY A 86 7.27 11.25 6.41
C GLY A 86 7.04 9.90 5.73
N VAL A 87 6.04 9.77 4.85
CA VAL A 87 5.76 8.57 4.09
C VAL A 87 6.59 8.60 2.80
N THR A 88 7.44 7.60 2.61
CA THR A 88 8.36 7.52 1.47
C THR A 88 8.01 6.42 0.47
N SER A 89 7.09 5.53 0.83
CA SER A 89 6.64 4.41 0.02
C SER A 89 5.12 4.27 0.08
N LEU A 90 4.49 4.20 -1.07
CA LEU A 90 3.04 4.24 -1.24
C LEU A 90 2.59 3.05 -2.06
N ALA A 91 1.81 2.13 -1.49
CA ALA A 91 1.09 1.13 -2.26
C ALA A 91 -0.19 1.76 -2.82
N CYS A 92 -0.33 1.78 -4.15
CA CYS A 92 -1.45 2.41 -4.84
C CYS A 92 -2.48 1.35 -5.22
N PRO A 93 -3.69 1.35 -4.62
CA PRO A 93 -4.78 0.46 -5.01
C PRO A 93 -5.20 0.65 -6.47
N PRO A 94 -5.79 -0.39 -7.10
CA PRO A 94 -6.11 -0.38 -8.53
C PRO A 94 -7.35 0.41 -8.93
N ASP A 95 -8.05 1.04 -7.98
CA ASP A 95 -9.31 1.78 -8.18
C ASP A 95 -9.11 3.17 -8.80
N THR A 96 -8.32 3.23 -9.83
CA THR A 96 -8.11 4.37 -10.74
C THR A 96 -9.10 4.32 -11.91
N ASP A 97 -9.11 5.31 -12.78
CA ASP A 97 -9.90 5.33 -14.01
C ASP A 97 -9.02 5.75 -15.20
N PRO A 98 -8.65 4.79 -16.07
CA PRO A 98 -9.02 3.36 -16.03
C PRO A 98 -8.41 2.60 -14.84
N VAL A 99 -9.04 1.47 -14.49
CA VAL A 99 -8.57 0.54 -13.44
C VAL A 99 -7.20 -0.04 -13.82
N LEU A 100 -6.32 -0.27 -12.82
CA LEU A 100 -5.00 -0.89 -13.07
C LEU A 100 -5.15 -2.41 -13.29
N ASP A 101 -5.72 -2.80 -14.40
CA ASP A 101 -5.98 -4.18 -14.82
C ASP A 101 -5.25 -4.58 -16.11
N GLU A 102 -4.45 -3.67 -16.68
CA GLU A 102 -3.61 -3.90 -17.85
C GLU A 102 -2.16 -3.41 -17.62
N PRO A 103 -1.14 -4.11 -18.17
CA PRO A 103 0.27 -3.78 -17.98
C PRO A 103 0.63 -2.33 -18.34
N GLY A 104 0.11 -1.83 -19.47
CA GLY A 104 0.43 -0.47 -19.95
C GLY A 104 0.01 0.64 -18.98
N LEU A 105 -1.08 0.45 -18.23
CA LEU A 105 -1.53 1.41 -17.21
C LEU A 105 -0.60 1.42 -16.00
N VAL A 106 -0.12 0.25 -15.60
CA VAL A 106 0.86 0.09 -14.51
C VAL A 106 2.17 0.78 -14.87
N GLU A 107 2.68 0.53 -16.07
CA GLU A 107 3.92 1.14 -16.57
C GLU A 107 3.80 2.68 -16.65
N MET A 108 2.67 3.18 -17.14
CA MET A 108 2.38 4.61 -17.21
C MET A 108 2.41 5.27 -15.83
N LEU A 109 1.71 4.70 -14.84
CA LEU A 109 1.69 5.21 -13.48
C LEU A 109 3.10 5.25 -12.87
N LYS A 110 3.85 4.16 -13.00
CA LYS A 110 5.23 4.07 -12.51
C LYS A 110 6.15 5.09 -13.18
N HIS A 111 6.02 5.26 -14.50
CA HIS A 111 6.81 6.23 -15.25
C HIS A 111 6.55 7.66 -14.76
N ARG A 112 5.29 8.04 -14.61
CA ARG A 112 4.91 9.37 -14.09
C ARG A 112 5.40 9.59 -12.65
N ALA A 113 5.19 8.63 -11.76
CA ALA A 113 5.67 8.70 -10.39
C ALA A 113 7.20 8.86 -10.33
N LYS A 114 7.93 8.14 -11.17
CA LYS A 114 9.40 8.24 -11.25
C LYS A 114 9.86 9.62 -11.73
N GLN A 115 9.15 10.24 -12.69
CA GLN A 115 9.48 11.58 -13.17
C GLN A 115 9.34 12.64 -12.07
N LEU A 116 8.36 12.51 -11.19
CA LEU A 116 8.16 13.43 -10.06
C LEU A 116 9.26 13.31 -9.00
N ASN A 117 9.97 12.18 -8.93
CA ASN A 117 11.10 11.93 -8.05
C ASN A 117 10.86 12.33 -6.58
N GLN A 118 9.71 11.94 -6.07
CA GLN A 118 9.27 12.17 -4.69
C GLN A 118 9.21 10.83 -3.92
N ALA A 119 8.03 10.43 -3.39
CA ALA A 119 7.86 9.12 -2.79
C ALA A 119 7.95 7.98 -3.83
N HIS A 120 8.22 6.76 -3.39
CA HIS A 120 8.14 5.58 -4.24
C HIS A 120 6.70 5.10 -4.34
N VAL A 121 6.20 4.90 -5.56
CA VAL A 121 4.87 4.36 -5.83
C VAL A 121 4.97 2.91 -6.24
N TYR A 122 4.23 2.06 -5.55
CA TYR A 122 4.13 0.61 -5.76
C TYR A 122 2.69 0.27 -6.17
N PRO A 123 2.39 0.10 -7.46
CA PRO A 123 1.04 -0.23 -7.91
C PRO A 123 0.59 -1.60 -7.41
N LEU A 124 -0.68 -1.71 -7.04
CA LEU A 124 -1.39 -2.97 -6.89
C LEU A 124 -2.20 -3.20 -8.16
N GLY A 125 -2.09 -4.39 -8.75
CA GLY A 125 -2.93 -4.79 -9.88
C GLY A 125 -4.34 -5.16 -9.42
N ALA A 126 -5.33 -4.97 -10.28
CA ALA A 126 -6.68 -5.45 -10.00
C ALA A 126 -6.72 -6.99 -10.01
N LEU A 127 -7.46 -7.59 -9.08
CA LEU A 127 -7.72 -9.04 -9.09
C LEU A 127 -8.64 -9.46 -10.22
N THR A 128 -9.59 -8.59 -10.57
CA THR A 128 -10.54 -8.85 -11.65
C THR A 128 -10.61 -7.66 -12.59
N HIS A 129 -10.85 -7.92 -13.87
CA HIS A 129 -11.03 -6.88 -14.86
C HIS A 129 -12.09 -5.87 -14.42
N GLN A 130 -11.73 -4.57 -14.53
CA GLN A 130 -12.56 -3.42 -14.14
C GLN A 130 -13.08 -3.50 -12.69
N LEU A 131 -12.43 -4.30 -11.83
CA LEU A 131 -12.89 -4.62 -10.47
C LEU A 131 -14.32 -5.20 -10.42
N ALA A 132 -14.78 -5.81 -11.53
CA ALA A 132 -16.16 -6.28 -11.68
C ALA A 132 -16.46 -7.59 -10.90
N GLY A 133 -15.45 -8.28 -10.37
CA GLY A 133 -15.61 -9.53 -9.62
C GLY A 133 -16.06 -10.72 -10.48
N LYS A 134 -15.77 -10.72 -11.78
CA LYS A 134 -16.22 -11.74 -12.74
C LYS A 134 -15.08 -12.52 -13.35
N GLU A 135 -14.14 -11.85 -13.98
CA GLU A 135 -13.01 -12.44 -14.71
C GLU A 135 -11.72 -11.99 -14.04
N ILE A 136 -10.84 -12.92 -13.72
CA ILE A 136 -9.53 -12.62 -13.13
C ILE A 136 -8.61 -12.01 -14.17
N THR A 137 -7.73 -11.12 -13.73
CA THR A 137 -6.72 -10.48 -14.58
C THR A 137 -5.52 -11.40 -14.81
N GLU A 138 -4.69 -11.06 -15.79
CA GLU A 138 -3.40 -11.72 -16.05
C GLU A 138 -2.35 -11.24 -15.04
N MET A 139 -2.41 -11.78 -13.81
CA MET A 139 -1.57 -11.32 -12.69
C MET A 139 -0.07 -11.42 -12.98
N CYS A 140 0.39 -12.41 -13.77
CA CYS A 140 1.79 -12.51 -14.14
C CYS A 140 2.25 -11.32 -14.97
N GLU A 141 1.47 -10.90 -15.97
CA GLU A 141 1.81 -9.76 -16.83
C GLU A 141 1.80 -8.45 -16.02
N LEU A 142 0.82 -8.28 -15.13
CA LEU A 142 0.76 -7.12 -14.23
C LEU A 142 1.95 -7.09 -13.25
N ASN A 143 2.39 -8.23 -12.75
CA ASN A 143 3.58 -8.33 -11.90
C ASN A 143 4.85 -7.99 -12.69
N GLU A 144 5.00 -8.48 -13.92
CA GLU A 144 6.12 -8.12 -14.80
C GLU A 144 6.16 -6.62 -15.11
N ALA A 145 4.99 -5.97 -15.31
CA ALA A 145 4.88 -4.52 -15.44
C ALA A 145 5.25 -3.78 -14.14
N GLY A 146 5.25 -4.49 -13.00
CA GLY A 146 5.76 -4.03 -11.73
C GLY A 146 4.74 -3.77 -10.65
N CYS A 147 3.60 -4.44 -10.69
CA CYS A 147 2.73 -4.56 -9.53
C CYS A 147 3.43 -5.36 -8.42
N VAL A 148 3.28 -4.92 -7.18
CA VAL A 148 3.87 -5.57 -6.00
C VAL A 148 2.91 -6.52 -5.31
N GLY A 149 1.67 -6.54 -5.75
CA GLY A 149 0.58 -7.37 -5.26
C GLY A 149 -0.72 -7.05 -5.99
N PHE A 150 -1.81 -7.64 -5.54
CA PHE A 150 -3.11 -7.55 -6.19
C PHE A 150 -4.20 -7.19 -5.21
N SER A 151 -5.18 -6.43 -5.65
CA SER A 151 -6.26 -5.97 -4.80
C SER A 151 -7.59 -5.86 -5.56
N GLN A 152 -8.67 -5.96 -4.82
CA GLN A 152 -10.00 -5.62 -5.32
C GLN A 152 -10.45 -4.23 -4.83
N ALA A 153 -9.53 -3.45 -4.29
CA ALA A 153 -9.80 -2.17 -3.63
C ALA A 153 -10.93 -2.29 -2.56
N ASP A 154 -11.91 -1.40 -2.60
CA ASP A 154 -13.06 -1.44 -1.69
C ASP A 154 -14.27 -2.21 -2.26
N ILE A 155 -14.09 -2.93 -3.37
CA ILE A 155 -15.17 -3.64 -4.07
C ILE A 155 -15.12 -5.12 -3.70
N ALA A 156 -16.14 -5.62 -3.01
CA ALA A 156 -16.21 -7.03 -2.64
C ALA A 156 -16.47 -7.95 -3.85
N ILE A 157 -15.74 -9.06 -3.95
CA ILE A 157 -16.03 -10.12 -4.91
C ILE A 157 -17.21 -10.94 -4.39
N LYS A 158 -18.34 -10.88 -5.12
CA LYS A 158 -19.58 -11.58 -4.74
C LYS A 158 -19.54 -13.07 -5.05
N ASP A 159 -18.84 -13.44 -6.12
CA ASP A 159 -18.70 -14.82 -6.54
C ASP A 159 -17.47 -15.45 -5.84
N THR A 160 -17.74 -16.33 -4.88
CA THR A 160 -16.70 -17.05 -4.13
C THR A 160 -15.85 -17.95 -5.02
N GLN A 161 -16.35 -18.42 -6.17
CA GLN A 161 -15.55 -19.21 -7.12
C GLN A 161 -14.49 -18.33 -7.82
N VAL A 162 -14.85 -17.10 -8.16
CA VAL A 162 -13.89 -16.13 -8.71
C VAL A 162 -12.81 -15.80 -7.68
N LEU A 163 -13.19 -15.53 -6.43
CA LEU A 163 -12.23 -15.30 -5.34
C LEU A 163 -11.31 -16.51 -5.14
N TRP A 164 -11.88 -17.72 -5.11
CA TRP A 164 -11.11 -18.97 -4.99
C TRP A 164 -10.05 -19.08 -6.09
N ARG A 165 -10.44 -18.89 -7.35
CA ARG A 165 -9.52 -18.96 -8.49
C ARG A 165 -8.44 -17.88 -8.43
N ALA A 166 -8.80 -16.65 -8.07
CA ALA A 166 -7.85 -15.57 -7.91
C ALA A 166 -6.80 -15.90 -6.84
N MET A 167 -7.24 -16.45 -5.69
CA MET A 167 -6.34 -16.86 -4.61
C MET A 167 -5.46 -18.06 -5.01
N GLN A 168 -5.99 -19.04 -5.75
CA GLN A 168 -5.18 -20.14 -6.30
C GLN A 168 -4.11 -19.64 -7.26
N TYR A 169 -4.47 -18.72 -8.15
CA TYR A 169 -3.51 -18.13 -9.08
C TYR A 169 -2.42 -17.38 -8.32
N ALA A 170 -2.81 -16.50 -7.41
CA ALA A 170 -1.86 -15.76 -6.58
C ALA A 170 -0.92 -16.69 -5.78
N ALA A 171 -1.46 -17.74 -5.16
CA ALA A 171 -0.67 -18.70 -4.40
C ALA A 171 0.33 -19.48 -5.30
N THR A 172 -0.06 -19.82 -6.53
CA THR A 172 0.81 -20.54 -7.48
C THR A 172 2.09 -19.76 -7.81
N PHE A 173 2.01 -18.44 -7.88
CA PHE A 173 3.13 -17.57 -8.23
C PHE A 173 3.70 -16.79 -7.03
N GLY A 174 3.21 -17.03 -5.82
CA GLY A 174 3.68 -16.33 -4.61
C GLY A 174 3.30 -14.86 -4.56
N PHE A 175 2.18 -14.48 -5.17
CA PHE A 175 1.70 -13.11 -5.18
C PHE A 175 0.95 -12.76 -3.90
N THR A 176 1.17 -11.55 -3.39
CA THR A 176 0.44 -11.02 -2.24
C THR A 176 -0.91 -10.43 -2.68
N VAL A 177 -1.96 -10.70 -1.92
CA VAL A 177 -3.31 -10.21 -2.19
C VAL A 177 -3.80 -9.34 -1.05
N TRP A 178 -4.32 -8.13 -1.36
CA TRP A 178 -4.96 -7.21 -0.44
C TRP A 178 -6.48 -7.27 -0.63
N LEU A 179 -7.21 -7.67 0.39
CA LEU A 179 -8.67 -7.70 0.36
C LEU A 179 -9.24 -6.88 1.51
N ARG A 180 -10.25 -6.09 1.22
CA ARG A 180 -11.11 -5.51 2.23
C ARG A 180 -12.24 -6.48 2.55
N PRO A 181 -12.34 -6.99 3.78
CA PRO A 181 -13.38 -7.94 4.13
C PRO A 181 -14.72 -7.21 4.31
N GLU A 182 -15.62 -7.39 3.37
CA GLU A 182 -16.98 -6.84 3.46
C GLU A 182 -17.96 -7.79 2.73
N GLU A 183 -18.95 -8.30 3.44
CA GLU A 183 -20.04 -9.07 2.83
C GLU A 183 -21.01 -8.09 2.13
N PRO A 184 -21.10 -8.14 0.79
CA PRO A 184 -21.70 -7.05 0.02
C PRO A 184 -23.22 -6.93 0.18
N TYR A 185 -23.90 -7.99 0.56
CA TYR A 185 -25.36 -7.94 0.76
C TYR A 185 -25.75 -7.41 2.14
N LEU A 186 -24.95 -7.71 3.16
CA LEU A 186 -25.14 -7.16 4.51
C LEU A 186 -24.71 -5.68 4.60
N ALA A 187 -23.66 -5.31 3.88
CA ALA A 187 -23.17 -3.93 3.85
C ALA A 187 -23.97 -3.02 2.91
N LYS A 188 -24.79 -3.59 2.04
CA LYS A 188 -25.52 -2.86 0.99
C LYS A 188 -26.24 -1.63 1.49
N ASP A 189 -25.92 -0.47 0.88
CA ASP A 189 -26.49 0.85 1.18
C ASP A 189 -26.28 1.32 2.62
N GLY A 190 -25.45 0.63 3.41
CA GLY A 190 -25.05 1.08 4.73
C GLY A 190 -24.03 2.22 4.65
N VAL A 191 -24.11 3.17 5.58
CA VAL A 191 -23.24 4.36 5.59
C VAL A 191 -22.44 4.52 6.87
N ALA A 192 -22.75 3.71 7.89
CA ALA A 192 -22.09 3.74 9.18
C ALA A 192 -22.18 2.35 9.85
N HIS A 193 -21.36 2.11 10.86
CA HIS A 193 -21.49 0.94 11.71
C HIS A 193 -22.88 0.90 12.36
N ASP A 194 -23.54 -0.27 12.35
CA ASP A 194 -24.84 -0.48 13.00
C ASP A 194 -24.68 -0.43 14.52
N GLY A 195 -25.21 0.62 15.11
CA GLY A 195 -25.09 0.88 16.53
C GLY A 195 -25.94 2.07 16.97
N GLU A 196 -25.87 2.40 18.26
CA GLU A 196 -26.66 3.46 18.89
C GLU A 196 -26.56 4.82 18.16
N VAL A 197 -25.35 5.19 17.70
CA VAL A 197 -25.12 6.46 17.01
C VAL A 197 -25.83 6.48 15.65
N ALA A 198 -25.70 5.41 14.86
CA ALA A 198 -26.37 5.29 13.57
C ALA A 198 -27.89 5.32 13.72
N ALA A 199 -28.41 4.57 14.69
CA ALA A 199 -29.85 4.53 14.99
C ALA A 199 -30.37 5.92 15.41
N ARG A 200 -29.66 6.63 16.28
CA ARG A 200 -30.04 7.98 16.74
C ARG A 200 -30.04 9.02 15.61
N LEU A 201 -29.11 8.86 14.64
CA LEU A 201 -29.00 9.77 13.48
C LEU A 201 -29.89 9.36 12.30
N GLY A 202 -30.62 8.25 12.39
CA GLY A 202 -31.45 7.72 11.30
C GLY A 202 -30.62 7.22 10.12
N LEU A 203 -29.36 6.83 10.35
CA LEU A 203 -28.47 6.31 9.31
C LEU A 203 -28.66 4.80 9.15
N LYS A 204 -28.57 4.31 7.91
CA LYS A 204 -28.58 2.88 7.64
C LYS A 204 -27.28 2.25 8.12
N GLY A 205 -27.38 1.33 9.08
CA GLY A 205 -26.25 0.64 9.68
C GLY A 205 -25.69 -0.48 8.81
N ILE A 206 -24.38 -0.72 8.95
CA ILE A 206 -23.67 -1.91 8.45
C ILE A 206 -23.43 -2.80 9.67
N PRO A 207 -24.04 -4.00 9.75
CA PRO A 207 -23.86 -4.88 10.89
C PRO A 207 -22.41 -5.41 10.93
N SER A 208 -21.87 -5.62 12.12
CA SER A 208 -20.52 -6.21 12.29
C SER A 208 -20.37 -7.58 11.63
N ALA A 209 -21.48 -8.29 11.43
CA ALA A 209 -21.51 -9.53 10.68
C ALA A 209 -21.03 -9.38 9.23
N ALA A 210 -21.18 -8.21 8.62
CA ALA A 210 -20.68 -7.96 7.26
C ALA A 210 -19.16 -8.15 7.15
N GLU A 211 -18.41 -7.70 8.14
CA GLU A 211 -16.97 -7.85 8.20
C GLU A 211 -16.57 -9.26 8.65
N THR A 212 -17.15 -9.75 9.74
CA THR A 212 -16.72 -11.03 10.34
C THR A 212 -17.02 -12.23 9.46
N LEU A 213 -18.13 -12.25 8.73
CA LEU A 213 -18.44 -13.31 7.75
C LEU A 213 -17.49 -13.25 6.56
N ALA A 214 -17.19 -12.05 6.05
CA ALA A 214 -16.25 -11.89 4.96
C ALA A 214 -14.85 -12.34 5.35
N ILE A 215 -14.35 -11.94 6.53
CA ILE A 215 -13.06 -12.40 7.05
C ILE A 215 -13.04 -13.94 7.15
N ALA A 216 -14.04 -14.54 7.77
CA ALA A 216 -14.10 -16.00 7.94
C ALA A 216 -14.08 -16.73 6.58
N SER A 217 -14.79 -16.20 5.58
CA SER A 217 -14.81 -16.77 4.23
C SER A 217 -13.46 -16.62 3.52
N ILE A 218 -12.84 -15.44 3.59
CA ILE A 218 -11.52 -15.17 2.98
C ILE A 218 -10.46 -16.06 3.61
N LEU A 219 -10.39 -16.15 4.93
CA LEU A 219 -9.43 -17.00 5.65
C LEU A 219 -9.61 -18.48 5.31
N ARG A 220 -10.86 -18.94 5.21
CA ARG A 220 -11.13 -20.31 4.79
C ARG A 220 -10.64 -20.60 3.37
N ILE A 221 -10.86 -19.68 2.44
CA ILE A 221 -10.36 -19.79 1.07
C ILE A 221 -8.82 -19.76 1.06
N ALA A 222 -8.19 -18.87 1.82
CA ALA A 222 -6.74 -18.79 1.90
C ALA A 222 -6.12 -20.12 2.38
N GLN A 223 -6.66 -20.72 3.44
CA GLN A 223 -6.23 -22.01 3.94
C GLN A 223 -6.33 -23.14 2.90
N GLU A 224 -7.45 -23.22 2.20
CA GLU A 224 -7.69 -24.27 1.18
C GLU A 224 -6.84 -24.06 -0.08
N THR A 225 -6.51 -22.82 -0.42
CA THR A 225 -5.65 -22.50 -1.58
C THR A 225 -4.16 -22.51 -1.23
N ARG A 226 -3.80 -22.81 0.02
CA ARG A 226 -2.42 -22.78 0.54
C ARG A 226 -1.75 -21.41 0.41
N SER A 227 -2.53 -20.37 0.45
CA SER A 227 -2.02 -18.99 0.56
C SER A 227 -1.49 -18.78 1.97
N GLU A 228 -0.34 -18.12 2.12
CA GLU A 228 0.16 -17.70 3.43
C GLU A 228 -0.64 -16.49 3.92
N GLU A 229 -0.99 -16.48 5.20
CA GLU A 229 -1.70 -15.39 5.85
C GLU A 229 -0.68 -14.46 6.52
N HIS A 230 -0.75 -13.17 6.19
CA HIS A 230 -0.07 -12.12 6.94
C HIS A 230 -1.15 -11.18 7.51
N THR A 231 -1.40 -11.33 8.81
CA THR A 231 -2.28 -10.44 9.60
C THR A 231 -1.50 -9.33 10.26
#